data_31858c5410444509304f824349c81d08
#
_entry.id   31858c5410444509304f824349c81d08
#
_cell.length_a   1.000
_cell.length_b   1.000
_cell.length_c   1.000
_cell.angle_alpha   90.00
_cell.angle_beta   90.00
_cell.angle_gamma   90.00
#
_symmetry.space_group_name_H-M   'P 1'
#
loop_
_entity.id
_entity.type
_entity.pdbx_description
1 polymer ?
#
loop_
_entity_poly.entity_id
_entity_poly.type
_entity_poly.pdbx_seq_one_letter_code
_entity_poly.pdbx_strand_id
1 'polypeptide(L)'
;MVAVLALVAQLVALGLYAAKGARFARESAAGRIGTGMLLGMLGLGFVWLAQFPFGLAALWWERDHGISHQGYLTWAIDDFLLAGGRFLFISLALLIVMAIAGVWRRRWWLAAVPALLAVSALFAFVQPYLLPNIHALRDPQVAADARQLAAAEGIPGTPVRVQNTRNLGGAPNAEAAGLGPSRRVIVWDTLLKRFPPAQIRVVLAHEFGHLSRDHLWKGLAWTALLLLPIALVVELVTRRRGGLYEPTAVPLAIFVVVVLLFLATPLQTAFSRRLESEADWVALQTTHEPGATQALFRRLSRLALVQPDPPRWTKLLLEDHPSVMERIEMARAWRARH
;
A
#
# COMPACT_ATOMS: atom_id res chain seq x y z
N MET A 1 4.32 -1.74 -19.16
CA MET A 1 3.24 -1.78 -20.18
C MET A 1 1.97 -2.43 -19.63
N VAL A 2 2.02 -3.64 -19.05
CA VAL A 2 0.85 -4.35 -18.46
C VAL A 2 0.07 -3.49 -17.46
N ALA A 3 0.75 -2.83 -16.50
CA ALA A 3 0.10 -1.96 -15.52
C ALA A 3 -0.66 -0.78 -16.13
N VAL A 4 -0.13 -0.19 -17.20
CA VAL A 4 -0.81 0.92 -17.90
C VAL A 4 -2.06 0.42 -18.61
N LEU A 5 -1.99 -0.74 -19.26
CA LEU A 5 -3.15 -1.36 -19.92
C LEU A 5 -4.23 -1.75 -18.89
N ALA A 6 -3.84 -2.30 -17.75
CA ALA A 6 -4.75 -2.62 -16.65
C ALA A 6 -5.48 -1.37 -16.14
N LEU A 7 -4.76 -0.27 -15.97
CA LEU A 7 -5.34 1.01 -15.56
C LEU A 7 -6.33 1.56 -16.61
N VAL A 8 -5.96 1.54 -17.88
CA VAL A 8 -6.87 1.97 -18.97
C VAL A 8 -8.13 1.13 -18.97
N ALA A 9 -8.00 -0.20 -18.89
CA ALA A 9 -9.14 -1.11 -18.82
C ALA A 9 -10.05 -0.81 -17.62
N GLN A 10 -9.47 -0.55 -16.45
CA GLN A 10 -10.19 -0.17 -15.24
C GLN A 10 -10.96 1.16 -15.42
N LEU A 11 -10.32 2.18 -15.99
CA LEU A 11 -10.95 3.49 -16.21
C LEU A 11 -12.10 3.38 -17.23
N VAL A 12 -11.94 2.61 -18.31
CA VAL A 12 -12.99 2.35 -19.28
C VAL A 12 -14.17 1.61 -18.63
N ALA A 13 -13.91 0.53 -17.89
CA ALA A 13 -14.95 -0.25 -17.21
C ALA A 13 -15.73 0.62 -16.23
N LEU A 14 -15.04 1.42 -15.39
CA LEU A 14 -15.67 2.32 -14.44
C LEU A 14 -16.40 3.48 -15.12
N GLY A 15 -15.89 4.01 -16.24
CA GLY A 15 -16.57 5.06 -17.03
C GLY A 15 -17.89 4.56 -17.59
N LEU A 16 -17.89 3.36 -18.16
CA LEU A 16 -19.12 2.71 -18.65
C LEU A 16 -20.10 2.40 -17.49
N TYR A 17 -19.56 1.94 -16.36
CA TYR A 17 -20.36 1.72 -15.16
C TYR A 17 -20.93 3.02 -14.60
N ALA A 18 -20.17 4.11 -14.53
CA ALA A 18 -20.65 5.41 -14.11
C ALA A 18 -21.78 5.96 -15.00
N ALA A 19 -21.73 5.67 -16.30
CA ALA A 19 -22.78 6.09 -17.26
C ALA A 19 -24.06 5.27 -17.12
N LYS A 20 -23.96 3.96 -16.91
CA LYS A 20 -25.09 3.03 -16.99
C LYS A 20 -25.52 2.42 -15.66
N GLY A 21 -24.67 2.42 -14.64
CA GLY A 21 -24.85 1.71 -13.37
C GLY A 21 -26.04 2.21 -12.55
N ALA A 22 -26.42 3.47 -12.70
CA ALA A 22 -27.57 4.04 -11.98
C ALA A 22 -28.90 3.31 -12.24
N ARG A 23 -29.03 2.61 -13.38
CA ARG A 23 -30.24 1.82 -13.71
C ARG A 23 -30.47 0.68 -12.72
N PHE A 24 -29.41 0.04 -12.22
CA PHE A 24 -29.51 -1.06 -11.26
C PHE A 24 -30.07 -0.62 -9.89
N ALA A 25 -29.98 0.69 -9.57
CA ALA A 25 -30.57 1.22 -8.35
C ALA A 25 -32.11 1.17 -8.34
N ARG A 26 -32.74 1.19 -9.53
CA ARG A 26 -34.21 1.21 -9.65
C ARG A 26 -34.85 -0.15 -9.35
N GLU A 27 -34.10 -1.23 -9.49
CA GLU A 27 -34.56 -2.60 -9.29
C GLU A 27 -34.26 -3.13 -7.88
N SER A 28 -33.56 -2.34 -7.04
CA SER A 28 -33.14 -2.78 -5.71
C SER A 28 -34.17 -2.45 -4.63
N ALA A 29 -34.54 -3.47 -3.85
CA ALA A 29 -35.39 -3.34 -2.65
C ALA A 29 -34.58 -3.13 -1.34
N ALA A 30 -33.25 -2.99 -1.40
CA ALA A 30 -32.38 -3.00 -0.23
C ALA A 30 -32.31 -1.65 0.53
N GLY A 31 -33.19 -0.70 0.19
CA GLY A 31 -33.14 0.67 0.75
C GLY A 31 -31.91 1.45 0.23
N ARG A 32 -31.78 2.71 0.63
CA ARG A 32 -30.74 3.60 0.06
C ARG A 32 -29.31 3.14 0.32
N ILE A 33 -28.98 2.87 1.59
CA ILE A 33 -27.63 2.44 1.96
C ILE A 33 -27.29 1.07 1.36
N GLY A 34 -28.21 0.11 1.51
CA GLY A 34 -28.01 -1.24 0.98
C GLY A 34 -27.84 -1.23 -0.54
N THR A 35 -28.68 -0.49 -1.28
CA THR A 35 -28.55 -0.32 -2.73
C THR A 35 -27.22 0.34 -3.11
N GLY A 36 -26.80 1.38 -2.39
CA GLY A 36 -25.50 2.03 -2.61
C GLY A 36 -24.33 1.09 -2.39
N MET A 37 -24.40 0.27 -1.35
CA MET A 37 -23.37 -0.75 -1.09
C MET A 37 -23.34 -1.82 -2.19
N LEU A 38 -24.48 -2.32 -2.64
CA LEU A 38 -24.54 -3.26 -3.76
C LEU A 38 -23.94 -2.66 -5.05
N LEU A 39 -24.26 -1.41 -5.34
CA LEU A 39 -23.64 -0.69 -6.47
C LEU A 39 -22.12 -0.52 -6.25
N GLY A 40 -21.69 -0.22 -5.03
CA GLY A 40 -20.27 -0.18 -4.68
C GLY A 40 -19.56 -1.50 -4.96
N MET A 41 -20.13 -2.59 -4.49
CA MET A 41 -19.60 -3.96 -4.71
C MET A 41 -19.57 -4.33 -6.21
N LEU A 42 -20.60 -3.99 -6.98
CA LEU A 42 -20.59 -4.18 -8.43
C LEU A 42 -19.47 -3.38 -9.10
N GLY A 43 -19.27 -2.12 -8.72
CA GLY A 43 -18.19 -1.29 -9.24
C GLY A 43 -16.80 -1.88 -8.94
N LEU A 44 -16.58 -2.37 -7.72
CA LEU A 44 -15.35 -3.08 -7.34
C LEU A 44 -15.18 -4.38 -8.12
N GLY A 45 -16.27 -5.13 -8.33
CA GLY A 45 -16.27 -6.33 -9.18
C GLY A 45 -15.83 -6.03 -10.60
N PHE A 46 -16.31 -4.94 -11.20
CA PHE A 46 -15.84 -4.50 -12.54
C PHE A 46 -14.36 -4.11 -12.54
N VAL A 47 -13.87 -3.46 -11.50
CA VAL A 47 -12.42 -3.17 -11.35
C VAL A 47 -11.63 -4.47 -11.30
N TRP A 48 -12.03 -5.40 -10.47
CA TRP A 48 -11.34 -6.68 -10.33
C TRP A 48 -11.34 -7.47 -11.65
N LEU A 49 -12.49 -7.60 -12.30
CA LEU A 49 -12.60 -8.28 -13.60
C LEU A 49 -11.75 -7.62 -14.69
N ALA A 50 -11.67 -6.29 -14.69
CA ALA A 50 -10.86 -5.56 -15.66
C ALA A 50 -9.35 -5.74 -15.42
N GLN A 51 -8.93 -5.94 -14.18
CA GLN A 51 -7.52 -6.11 -13.81
C GLN A 51 -7.05 -7.57 -13.87
N PHE A 52 -7.95 -8.52 -13.65
CA PHE A 52 -7.64 -9.96 -13.56
C PHE A 52 -6.81 -10.53 -14.73
N PRO A 53 -7.13 -10.26 -16.03
CA PRO A 53 -6.34 -10.79 -17.13
C PRO A 53 -4.91 -10.23 -17.17
N PHE A 54 -4.71 -9.01 -16.69
CA PHE A 54 -3.39 -8.39 -16.63
C PHE A 54 -2.55 -8.95 -15.47
N GLY A 55 -3.18 -9.25 -14.33
CA GLY A 55 -2.54 -9.96 -13.24
C GLY A 55 -2.11 -11.38 -13.64
N LEU A 56 -2.98 -12.08 -14.38
CA LEU A 56 -2.65 -13.40 -14.92
C LEU A 56 -1.49 -13.36 -15.92
N ALA A 57 -1.45 -12.33 -16.77
CA ALA A 57 -0.34 -12.12 -17.71
C ALA A 57 0.98 -11.79 -16.98
N ALA A 58 0.93 -11.03 -15.88
CA ALA A 58 2.08 -10.76 -15.04
C ALA A 58 2.61 -12.05 -14.38
N LEU A 59 1.72 -12.86 -13.79
CA LEU A 59 2.08 -14.15 -13.21
C LEU A 59 2.71 -15.09 -14.25
N TRP A 60 2.14 -15.16 -15.46
CA TRP A 60 2.70 -15.96 -16.54
C TRP A 60 4.15 -15.53 -16.85
N TRP A 61 4.38 -14.22 -16.96
CA TRP A 61 5.72 -13.69 -17.20
C TRP A 61 6.69 -14.00 -16.05
N GLU A 62 6.27 -13.82 -14.80
CA GLU A 62 7.06 -14.12 -13.60
C GLU A 62 7.46 -15.62 -13.54
N ARG A 63 6.53 -16.51 -13.91
CA ARG A 63 6.79 -17.95 -13.95
C ARG A 63 7.79 -18.31 -15.06
N ASP A 64 7.66 -17.72 -16.24
CA ASP A 64 8.56 -17.94 -17.38
C ASP A 64 9.99 -17.49 -17.06
N HIS A 65 10.14 -16.45 -16.21
CA HIS A 65 11.44 -15.94 -15.78
C HIS A 65 11.93 -16.52 -14.43
N GLY A 66 11.26 -17.53 -13.89
CA GLY A 66 11.66 -18.19 -12.64
C GLY A 66 11.53 -17.34 -11.37
N ILE A 67 10.79 -16.22 -11.42
CA ILE A 67 10.53 -15.34 -10.26
C ILE A 67 9.49 -15.98 -9.34
N SER A 68 8.44 -16.53 -9.92
CA SER A 68 7.34 -17.17 -9.19
C SER A 68 7.20 -18.64 -9.57
N HIS A 69 6.90 -19.48 -8.58
CA HIS A 69 6.55 -20.90 -8.78
C HIS A 69 5.08 -21.19 -8.42
N GLN A 70 4.29 -20.14 -8.15
CA GLN A 70 2.89 -20.25 -7.76
C GLN A 70 2.03 -20.83 -8.90
N GLY A 71 1.16 -21.79 -8.58
CA GLY A 71 0.19 -22.33 -9.54
C GLY A 71 -0.88 -21.30 -9.89
N TYR A 72 -1.37 -21.33 -11.14
CA TYR A 72 -2.41 -20.38 -11.60
C TYR A 72 -3.69 -20.41 -10.75
N LEU A 73 -4.14 -21.60 -10.34
CA LEU A 73 -5.33 -21.74 -9.52
C LEU A 73 -5.10 -21.19 -8.11
N THR A 74 -3.94 -21.51 -7.50
CA THR A 74 -3.56 -20.97 -6.18
C THR A 74 -3.47 -19.46 -6.23
N TRP A 75 -2.82 -18.91 -7.25
CA TRP A 75 -2.74 -17.46 -7.45
C TRP A 75 -4.14 -16.82 -7.59
N ALA A 76 -5.04 -17.42 -8.40
CA ALA A 76 -6.40 -16.89 -8.59
C ALA A 76 -7.21 -16.91 -7.29
N ILE A 77 -7.05 -17.94 -6.45
CA ILE A 77 -7.69 -18.01 -5.12
C ILE A 77 -7.10 -16.93 -4.20
N ASP A 78 -5.78 -16.79 -4.15
CA ASP A 78 -5.11 -15.80 -3.31
C ASP A 78 -5.47 -14.37 -3.74
N ASP A 79 -5.50 -14.09 -5.05
CA ASP A 79 -5.93 -12.80 -5.61
C ASP A 79 -7.39 -12.49 -5.26
N PHE A 80 -8.28 -13.48 -5.35
CA PHE A 80 -9.69 -13.36 -4.96
C PHE A 80 -9.84 -13.10 -3.46
N LEU A 81 -9.10 -13.81 -2.60
CA LEU A 81 -9.14 -13.61 -1.15
C LEU A 81 -8.57 -12.23 -0.76
N LEU A 82 -7.48 -11.81 -1.40
CA LEU A 82 -6.90 -10.48 -1.21
C LEU A 82 -7.87 -9.38 -1.68
N ALA A 83 -8.52 -9.59 -2.85
CA ALA A 83 -9.60 -8.74 -3.32
C ALA A 83 -10.73 -8.66 -2.30
N GLY A 84 -11.12 -9.78 -1.68
CA GLY A 84 -12.15 -9.84 -0.64
C GLY A 84 -11.86 -8.91 0.56
N GLY A 85 -10.63 -8.88 1.05
CA GLY A 85 -10.19 -7.96 2.10
C GLY A 85 -10.32 -6.49 1.69
N ARG A 86 -9.90 -6.16 0.47
CA ARG A 86 -10.07 -4.80 -0.11
C ARG A 86 -11.55 -4.44 -0.28
N PHE A 87 -12.37 -5.38 -0.76
CA PHE A 87 -13.83 -5.19 -0.89
C PHE A 87 -14.49 -4.88 0.45
N LEU A 88 -14.14 -5.61 1.51
CA LEU A 88 -14.67 -5.34 2.86
C LEU A 88 -14.29 -3.95 3.35
N PHE A 89 -13.01 -3.56 3.21
CA PHE A 89 -12.56 -2.24 3.65
C PHE A 89 -13.24 -1.10 2.88
N ILE A 90 -13.32 -1.20 1.55
CA ILE A 90 -13.95 -0.18 0.71
C ILE A 90 -15.48 -0.15 0.93
N SER A 91 -16.10 -1.32 1.15
CA SER A 91 -17.53 -1.39 1.50
C SER A 91 -17.82 -0.72 2.84
N LEU A 92 -16.95 -0.93 3.85
CA LEU A 92 -17.05 -0.23 5.13
C LEU A 92 -16.87 1.29 4.96
N ALA A 93 -15.90 1.71 4.15
CA ALA A 93 -15.69 3.13 3.85
C ALA A 93 -16.94 3.74 3.16
N LEU A 94 -17.51 3.05 2.20
CA LEU A 94 -18.73 3.48 1.51
C LEU A 94 -19.94 3.54 2.46
N LEU A 95 -20.09 2.55 3.33
CA LEU A 95 -21.13 2.55 4.38
C LEU A 95 -21.02 3.79 5.26
N ILE A 96 -19.82 4.09 5.78
CA ILE A 96 -19.55 5.26 6.61
C ILE A 96 -19.90 6.54 5.86
N VAL A 97 -19.42 6.68 4.63
CA VAL A 97 -19.67 7.86 3.79
C VAL A 97 -21.16 8.05 3.53
N MET A 98 -21.89 7.01 3.14
CA MET A 98 -23.34 7.10 2.87
C MET A 98 -24.14 7.39 4.14
N ALA A 99 -23.80 6.80 5.27
CA ALA A 99 -24.44 7.07 6.56
C ALA A 99 -24.25 8.53 6.97
N ILE A 100 -23.01 9.04 6.88
CA ILE A 100 -22.71 10.46 7.18
C ILE A 100 -23.40 11.38 6.17
N ALA A 101 -23.42 11.04 4.88
CA ALA A 101 -24.12 11.82 3.85
C ALA A 101 -25.63 11.85 4.10
N GLY A 102 -26.20 10.82 4.71
CA GLY A 102 -27.60 10.78 5.16
C GLY A 102 -27.94 11.90 6.16
N VAL A 103 -27.01 12.21 7.06
CA VAL A 103 -27.18 13.22 8.13
C VAL A 103 -26.66 14.58 7.69
N TRP A 104 -25.44 14.66 7.18
CA TRP A 104 -24.75 15.93 6.91
C TRP A 104 -24.96 16.46 5.49
N ARG A 105 -25.68 15.71 4.65
CA ARG A 105 -26.03 16.11 3.26
C ARG A 105 -24.78 16.60 2.48
N ARG A 106 -24.79 17.82 2.01
CA ARG A 106 -23.70 18.43 1.20
C ARG A 106 -22.39 18.66 1.96
N ARG A 107 -22.37 18.51 3.30
CA ARG A 107 -21.19 18.71 4.13
C ARG A 107 -20.59 17.38 4.62
N TRP A 108 -21.06 16.24 4.11
CA TRP A 108 -20.65 14.90 4.54
C TRP A 108 -19.12 14.71 4.54
N TRP A 109 -18.41 15.32 3.59
CA TRP A 109 -16.96 15.18 3.43
C TRP A 109 -16.18 15.72 4.63
N LEU A 110 -16.70 16.73 5.35
CA LEU A 110 -16.08 17.27 6.56
C LEU A 110 -16.04 16.26 7.70
N ALA A 111 -17.02 15.38 7.82
CA ALA A 111 -17.09 14.36 8.86
C ALA A 111 -16.60 13.00 8.37
N ALA A 112 -16.83 12.67 7.08
CA ALA A 112 -16.43 11.38 6.53
C ALA A 112 -14.90 11.24 6.43
N VAL A 113 -14.17 12.29 6.06
CA VAL A 113 -12.70 12.22 5.98
C VAL A 113 -12.07 11.92 7.33
N PRO A 114 -12.36 12.65 8.43
CA PRO A 114 -11.88 12.27 9.75
C PRO A 114 -12.30 10.86 10.18
N ALA A 115 -13.53 10.45 9.89
CA ALA A 115 -13.99 9.09 10.21
C ALA A 115 -13.20 8.00 9.46
N LEU A 116 -12.95 8.20 8.17
CA LEU A 116 -12.14 7.27 7.36
C LEU A 116 -10.68 7.23 7.84
N LEU A 117 -10.11 8.37 8.23
CA LEU A 117 -8.77 8.42 8.82
C LEU A 117 -8.70 7.70 10.17
N ALA A 118 -9.73 7.84 11.02
CA ALA A 118 -9.82 7.10 12.27
C ALA A 118 -9.90 5.59 12.04
N VAL A 119 -10.67 5.12 11.05
CA VAL A 119 -10.73 3.71 10.65
C VAL A 119 -9.38 3.25 10.10
N SER A 120 -8.72 4.05 9.28
CA SER A 120 -7.38 3.72 8.75
C SER A 120 -6.33 3.64 9.86
N ALA A 121 -6.35 4.55 10.82
CA ALA A 121 -5.47 4.53 11.99
C ALA A 121 -5.75 3.30 12.88
N LEU A 122 -7.04 2.98 13.12
CA LEU A 122 -7.43 1.78 13.85
C LEU A 122 -6.95 0.52 13.13
N PHE A 123 -7.11 0.45 11.82
CA PHE A 123 -6.61 -0.67 11.02
C PHE A 123 -5.09 -0.78 11.11
N ALA A 124 -4.35 0.30 10.94
CA ALA A 124 -2.89 0.31 11.09
C ALA A 124 -2.44 -0.11 12.52
N PHE A 125 -3.22 0.25 13.56
CA PHE A 125 -2.96 -0.18 14.93
C PHE A 125 -3.18 -1.69 15.12
N VAL A 126 -4.26 -2.25 14.54
CA VAL A 126 -4.67 -3.64 14.75
C VAL A 126 -3.94 -4.61 13.82
N GLN A 127 -3.59 -4.17 12.59
CA GLN A 127 -3.00 -4.98 11.52
C GLN A 127 -1.84 -5.88 11.98
N PRO A 128 -0.86 -5.41 12.80
CA PRO A 128 0.25 -6.26 13.22
C PRO A 128 -0.15 -7.45 14.10
N TYR A 129 -1.35 -7.43 14.68
CA TYR A 129 -1.88 -8.54 15.48
C TYR A 129 -2.70 -9.52 14.65
N LEU A 130 -3.15 -9.10 13.46
CA LEU A 130 -3.95 -9.92 12.53
C LEU A 130 -3.09 -10.72 11.55
N LEU A 131 -1.80 -10.40 11.44
CA LEU A 131 -0.90 -11.10 10.53
C LEU A 131 -0.73 -12.57 10.94
N PRO A 132 -0.90 -13.51 9.99
CA PRO A 132 -0.75 -14.93 10.27
C PRO A 132 0.72 -15.34 10.41
N ASN A 133 0.96 -16.45 11.13
CA ASN A 133 2.27 -17.08 11.22
C ASN A 133 3.40 -16.19 11.79
N ILE A 134 3.05 -15.28 12.68
CA ILE A 134 4.00 -14.41 13.39
C ILE A 134 4.56 -15.11 14.61
N HIS A 135 5.88 -15.06 14.77
CA HIS A 135 6.58 -15.60 15.95
C HIS A 135 7.72 -14.70 16.42
N ALA A 136 8.27 -15.00 17.57
CA ALA A 136 9.40 -14.24 18.11
C ALA A 136 10.67 -14.47 17.28
N LEU A 137 11.49 -13.43 17.16
CA LEU A 137 12.85 -13.53 16.60
C LEU A 137 13.71 -14.40 17.53
N ARG A 138 14.24 -15.52 17.02
CA ARG A 138 15.00 -16.52 17.80
C ARG A 138 16.49 -16.40 17.63
N ASP A 139 16.97 -15.79 16.52
CA ASP A 139 18.40 -15.61 16.27
C ASP A 139 18.97 -14.60 17.28
N PRO A 140 19.89 -15.01 18.19
CA PRO A 140 20.38 -14.13 19.24
C PRO A 140 21.22 -12.98 18.71
N GLN A 141 21.97 -13.17 17.60
CA GLN A 141 22.78 -12.12 16.99
C GLN A 141 21.88 -11.06 16.35
N VAL A 142 20.90 -11.45 15.53
CA VAL A 142 19.95 -10.53 14.91
C VAL A 142 19.12 -9.80 15.97
N ALA A 143 18.78 -10.49 17.09
CA ALA A 143 18.07 -9.86 18.19
C ALA A 143 18.93 -8.85 18.96
N ALA A 144 20.25 -9.08 19.10
CA ALA A 144 21.17 -8.12 19.67
C ALA A 144 21.34 -6.89 18.77
N ASP A 145 21.56 -7.11 17.47
CA ASP A 145 21.62 -6.06 16.47
C ASP A 145 20.36 -5.19 16.45
N ALA A 146 19.19 -5.82 16.45
CA ALA A 146 17.92 -5.10 16.49
C ALA A 146 17.77 -4.21 17.72
N ARG A 147 18.16 -4.69 18.92
CA ARG A 147 18.11 -3.88 20.14
C ARG A 147 19.07 -2.69 20.07
N GLN A 148 20.28 -2.90 19.56
CA GLN A 148 21.28 -1.84 19.40
C GLN A 148 20.79 -0.76 18.42
N LEU A 149 20.28 -1.16 17.26
CA LEU A 149 19.77 -0.25 16.23
C LEU A 149 18.55 0.54 16.74
N ALA A 150 17.58 -0.13 17.36
CA ALA A 150 16.40 0.54 17.92
C ALA A 150 16.78 1.56 19.01
N ALA A 151 17.77 1.26 19.85
CA ALA A 151 18.27 2.19 20.85
C ALA A 151 18.99 3.39 20.21
N ALA A 152 19.82 3.16 19.18
CA ALA A 152 20.52 4.21 18.44
C ALA A 152 19.54 5.17 17.72
N GLU A 153 18.38 4.68 17.30
CA GLU A 153 17.33 5.48 16.65
C GLU A 153 16.32 6.10 17.64
N GLY A 154 16.54 5.96 18.94
CA GLY A 154 15.73 6.59 19.99
C GLY A 154 14.38 5.88 20.25
N ILE A 155 14.23 4.64 19.81
CA ILE A 155 13.03 3.81 19.99
C ILE A 155 13.34 2.46 20.67
N PRO A 156 14.04 2.49 21.83
CA PRO A 156 14.43 1.26 22.52
C PRO A 156 13.21 0.40 22.87
N GLY A 157 13.38 -0.92 22.85
CA GLY A 157 12.31 -1.84 23.18
C GLY A 157 11.31 -2.11 22.05
N THR A 158 11.45 -1.51 20.88
CA THR A 158 10.61 -1.82 19.72
C THR A 158 10.73 -3.30 19.34
N PRO A 159 9.62 -4.06 19.33
CA PRO A 159 9.67 -5.49 19.05
C PRO A 159 10.01 -5.78 17.60
N VAL A 160 10.85 -6.80 17.37
CA VAL A 160 11.02 -7.43 16.06
C VAL A 160 10.34 -8.80 16.08
N ARG A 161 9.53 -9.06 15.07
CA ARG A 161 8.80 -10.31 14.87
C ARG A 161 9.20 -10.93 13.54
N VAL A 162 9.06 -12.24 13.44
CA VAL A 162 9.34 -12.98 12.20
C VAL A 162 8.05 -13.54 11.66
N GLN A 163 7.78 -13.30 10.39
CA GLN A 163 6.69 -13.91 9.65
C GLN A 163 7.19 -15.07 8.82
N ASN A 164 6.57 -16.25 8.97
CA ASN A 164 6.84 -17.39 8.09
C ASN A 164 6.05 -17.22 6.78
N THR A 165 6.79 -17.08 5.68
CA THR A 165 6.24 -16.73 4.35
C THR A 165 6.25 -17.89 3.36
N ARG A 166 6.44 -19.14 3.83
CA ARG A 166 6.52 -20.33 2.93
C ARG A 166 5.37 -20.41 1.93
N ASN A 167 4.18 -19.95 2.31
CA ASN A 167 2.97 -19.98 1.48
C ASN A 167 2.67 -18.64 0.78
N LEU A 168 3.52 -17.61 0.94
CA LEU A 168 3.29 -16.25 0.46
C LEU A 168 4.22 -15.85 -0.71
N GLY A 169 4.70 -16.82 -1.49
CA GLY A 169 5.58 -16.54 -2.63
C GLY A 169 7.04 -16.30 -2.30
N GLY A 170 7.42 -16.17 -1.03
CA GLY A 170 8.80 -16.29 -0.55
C GLY A 170 9.78 -15.18 -0.93
N ALA A 171 9.36 -14.06 -1.47
CA ALA A 171 10.25 -12.90 -1.68
C ALA A 171 10.76 -12.38 -0.32
N PRO A 172 12.06 -12.02 -0.22
CA PRO A 172 12.60 -11.44 1.01
C PRO A 172 12.02 -10.05 1.26
N ASN A 173 11.52 -9.82 2.49
CA ASN A 173 10.96 -8.52 2.86
C ASN A 173 11.08 -8.26 4.36
N ALA A 174 10.88 -7.01 4.76
CA ALA A 174 10.60 -6.56 6.11
C ALA A 174 9.63 -5.37 6.02
N GLU A 175 8.93 -5.09 7.11
CA GLU A 175 8.02 -3.95 7.19
C GLU A 175 7.97 -3.34 8.59
N ALA A 176 7.91 -2.02 8.66
CA ALA A 176 7.55 -1.27 9.85
C ALA A 176 6.02 -1.20 9.96
N ALA A 177 5.45 -1.75 11.01
CA ALA A 177 4.01 -1.87 11.17
C ALA A 177 3.53 -1.35 12.53
N GLY A 178 2.25 -0.94 12.59
CA GLY A 178 1.60 -0.53 13.82
C GLY A 178 1.74 0.95 14.18
N LEU A 179 0.87 1.41 15.06
CA LEU A 179 0.83 2.78 15.58
C LEU A 179 0.92 2.76 17.12
N GLY A 180 1.66 3.69 17.71
CA GLY A 180 1.79 3.78 19.17
C GLY A 180 2.27 2.47 19.79
N PRO A 181 1.55 1.88 20.76
CA PRO A 181 1.95 0.63 21.43
C PRO A 181 1.98 -0.62 20.54
N SER A 182 1.34 -0.58 19.36
CA SER A 182 1.37 -1.70 18.43
C SER A 182 2.58 -1.69 17.49
N ARG A 183 3.43 -0.64 17.53
CA ARG A 183 4.63 -0.51 16.67
C ARG A 183 5.56 -1.70 16.80
N ARG A 184 5.98 -2.23 15.67
CA ARG A 184 6.96 -3.33 15.56
C ARG A 184 7.58 -3.39 14.17
N VAL A 185 8.72 -4.04 14.07
CA VAL A 185 9.28 -4.46 12.79
C VAL A 185 8.93 -5.93 12.57
N ILE A 186 8.45 -6.24 11.38
CA ILE A 186 8.12 -7.61 10.97
C ILE A 186 9.10 -7.99 9.86
N VAL A 187 9.88 -9.04 10.07
CA VAL A 187 10.89 -9.52 9.14
C VAL A 187 10.42 -10.87 8.58
N TRP A 188 10.49 -11.04 7.28
CA TRP A 188 10.18 -12.33 6.68
C TRP A 188 11.32 -13.32 6.87
N ASP A 189 10.99 -14.58 7.16
CA ASP A 189 11.95 -15.65 7.39
C ASP A 189 12.89 -15.86 6.18
N THR A 190 12.43 -15.55 4.98
CA THR A 190 13.21 -15.59 3.74
C THR A 190 14.33 -14.55 3.70
N LEU A 191 14.14 -13.37 4.31
CA LEU A 191 15.21 -12.38 4.45
C LEU A 191 16.31 -12.91 5.37
N LEU A 192 15.94 -13.43 6.55
CA LEU A 192 16.90 -13.97 7.52
C LEU A 192 17.71 -15.14 6.98
N LYS A 193 17.11 -15.97 6.10
CA LYS A 193 17.78 -17.15 5.52
C LYS A 193 18.67 -16.83 4.32
N ARG A 194 18.36 -15.78 3.56
CA ARG A 194 19.00 -15.53 2.26
C ARG A 194 20.00 -14.37 2.28
N PHE A 195 20.02 -13.55 3.33
CA PHE A 195 20.86 -12.34 3.36
C PHE A 195 21.96 -12.43 4.43
N PRO A 196 23.15 -11.88 4.14
CA PRO A 196 24.21 -11.75 5.13
C PRO A 196 23.83 -10.85 6.30
N PRO A 197 24.37 -11.06 7.51
CA PRO A 197 24.05 -10.28 8.70
C PRO A 197 24.15 -8.76 8.51
N ALA A 198 25.21 -8.26 7.84
CA ALA A 198 25.37 -6.84 7.56
C ALA A 198 24.22 -6.26 6.73
N GLN A 199 23.70 -7.01 5.75
CA GLN A 199 22.55 -6.56 4.95
C GLN A 199 21.25 -6.62 5.76
N ILE A 200 21.09 -7.62 6.65
CA ILE A 200 19.94 -7.69 7.57
C ILE A 200 19.95 -6.49 8.51
N ARG A 201 21.12 -6.08 9.03
CA ARG A 201 21.28 -4.87 9.86
C ARG A 201 20.80 -3.61 9.13
N VAL A 202 21.20 -3.45 7.86
CA VAL A 202 20.74 -2.31 7.03
C VAL A 202 19.24 -2.30 6.87
N VAL A 203 18.61 -3.45 6.58
CA VAL A 203 17.14 -3.55 6.47
C VAL A 203 16.47 -3.21 7.80
N LEU A 204 16.95 -3.78 8.91
CA LEU A 204 16.39 -3.48 10.23
C LEU A 204 16.48 -1.99 10.58
N ALA A 205 17.63 -1.34 10.31
CA ALA A 205 17.80 0.09 10.53
C ALA A 205 16.85 0.92 9.63
N HIS A 206 16.65 0.53 8.38
CA HIS A 206 15.68 1.16 7.49
C HIS A 206 14.25 1.09 8.07
N GLU A 207 13.82 -0.09 8.53
CA GLU A 207 12.50 -0.27 9.14
C GLU A 207 12.35 0.50 10.45
N PHE A 208 13.38 0.53 11.28
CA PHE A 208 13.39 1.38 12.47
C PHE A 208 13.34 2.87 12.09
N GLY A 209 14.01 3.29 11.00
CA GLY A 209 13.91 4.63 10.44
C GLY A 209 12.47 5.04 10.14
N HIS A 210 11.65 4.15 9.56
CA HIS A 210 10.22 4.42 9.38
C HIS A 210 9.49 4.67 10.69
N LEU A 211 9.80 3.92 11.75
CA LEU A 211 9.17 4.05 13.06
C LEU A 211 9.67 5.28 13.84
N SER A 212 10.98 5.53 13.83
CA SER A 212 11.61 6.64 14.55
C SER A 212 11.28 8.00 13.94
N ARG A 213 11.00 8.04 12.62
CA ARG A 213 10.59 9.24 11.90
C ARG A 213 9.07 9.38 11.76
N ASP A 214 8.28 8.53 12.43
CA ASP A 214 6.82 8.57 12.42
C ASP A 214 6.20 8.54 11.01
N HIS A 215 6.77 7.77 10.08
CA HIS A 215 6.33 7.75 8.68
C HIS A 215 4.87 7.32 8.52
N LEU A 216 4.36 6.44 9.39
CA LEU A 216 2.94 6.07 9.37
C LEU A 216 2.02 7.26 9.69
N TRP A 217 2.39 8.11 10.67
CA TRP A 217 1.64 9.32 10.99
C TRP A 217 1.72 10.36 9.88
N LYS A 218 2.92 10.55 9.29
CA LYS A 218 3.12 11.40 8.11
C LYS A 218 2.26 10.92 6.94
N GLY A 219 2.16 9.60 6.73
CA GLY A 219 1.30 8.97 5.72
C GLY A 219 -0.18 9.23 5.95
N LEU A 220 -0.66 9.13 7.20
CA LEU A 220 -2.06 9.46 7.54
C LEU A 220 -2.36 10.94 7.31
N ALA A 221 -1.46 11.84 7.70
CA ALA A 221 -1.61 13.27 7.45
C ALA A 221 -1.62 13.59 5.95
N TRP A 222 -0.75 12.95 5.17
CA TRP A 222 -0.74 13.05 3.72
C TRP A 222 -2.04 12.55 3.10
N THR A 223 -2.55 11.41 3.58
CA THR A 223 -3.84 10.86 3.14
C THR A 223 -4.97 11.85 3.43
N ALA A 224 -4.99 12.49 4.59
CA ALA A 224 -5.96 13.54 4.92
C ALA A 224 -5.91 14.71 3.92
N LEU A 225 -4.70 15.17 3.61
CA LEU A 225 -4.47 16.27 2.66
C LEU A 225 -5.01 15.94 1.25
N LEU A 226 -4.91 14.68 0.82
CA LEU A 226 -5.44 14.24 -0.47
C LEU A 226 -6.94 13.95 -0.44
N LEU A 227 -7.44 13.32 0.62
CA LEU A 227 -8.85 12.92 0.69
C LEU A 227 -9.80 14.10 0.80
N LEU A 228 -9.42 15.20 1.48
CA LEU A 228 -10.27 16.37 1.61
C LEU A 228 -10.67 16.98 0.26
N PRO A 229 -9.75 17.37 -0.65
CA PRO A 229 -10.12 17.87 -1.95
C PRO A 229 -10.82 16.82 -2.83
N ILE A 230 -10.41 15.53 -2.74
CA ILE A 230 -11.07 14.45 -3.47
C ILE A 230 -12.55 14.35 -3.04
N ALA A 231 -12.84 14.31 -1.74
CA ALA A 231 -14.19 14.20 -1.23
C ALA A 231 -15.04 15.43 -1.59
N LEU A 232 -14.45 16.64 -1.58
CA LEU A 232 -15.12 17.86 -2.05
C LEU A 232 -15.47 17.76 -3.55
N VAL A 233 -14.55 17.33 -4.39
CA VAL A 233 -14.80 17.15 -5.83
C VAL A 233 -15.89 16.10 -6.07
N VAL A 234 -15.85 14.97 -5.33
CA VAL A 234 -16.91 13.94 -5.38
C VAL A 234 -18.26 14.54 -5.02
N GLU A 235 -18.35 15.33 -3.95
CA GLU A 235 -19.60 16.04 -3.59
C GLU A 235 -20.07 16.94 -4.74
N LEU A 236 -19.19 17.76 -5.31
CA LEU A 236 -19.54 18.71 -6.38
C LEU A 236 -20.03 18.00 -7.64
N VAL A 237 -19.38 16.91 -8.04
CA VAL A 237 -19.72 16.16 -9.27
C VAL A 237 -21.01 15.34 -9.08
N THR A 238 -21.22 14.77 -7.89
CA THR A 238 -22.40 13.92 -7.62
C THR A 238 -23.68 14.70 -7.32
N ARG A 239 -23.61 16.00 -7.04
CA ARG A 239 -24.77 16.85 -6.72
C ARG A 239 -25.94 16.71 -7.66
N ARG A 240 -25.69 16.65 -8.98
CA ARG A 240 -26.73 16.48 -10.00
C ARG A 240 -27.45 15.14 -9.93
N ARG A 241 -26.88 14.15 -9.22
CA ARG A 241 -27.50 12.83 -8.97
C ARG A 241 -28.01 12.68 -7.53
N GLY A 242 -28.22 13.78 -6.81
CA GLY A 242 -28.68 13.80 -5.42
C GLY A 242 -27.58 13.71 -4.37
N GLY A 243 -26.28 13.69 -4.77
CA GLY A 243 -25.13 13.48 -3.88
C GLY A 243 -25.03 12.04 -3.39
N LEU A 244 -24.03 11.73 -2.54
CA LEU A 244 -23.78 10.37 -2.03
C LEU A 244 -24.85 9.84 -1.06
N TYR A 245 -25.87 10.64 -0.73
CA TYR A 245 -27.06 10.15 -0.07
C TYR A 245 -27.92 9.26 -1.00
N GLU A 246 -27.90 9.55 -2.30
CA GLU A 246 -28.66 8.79 -3.30
C GLU A 246 -27.77 7.69 -3.91
N PRO A 247 -28.24 6.42 -3.91
CA PRO A 247 -27.43 5.29 -4.41
C PRO A 247 -27.06 5.43 -5.89
N THR A 248 -27.87 6.11 -6.69
CA THR A 248 -27.59 6.37 -8.12
C THR A 248 -26.32 7.20 -8.35
N ALA A 249 -25.81 7.89 -7.32
CA ALA A 249 -24.57 8.64 -7.39
C ALA A 249 -23.31 7.78 -7.19
N VAL A 250 -23.44 6.60 -6.55
CA VAL A 250 -22.31 5.75 -6.17
C VAL A 250 -21.44 5.33 -7.37
N PRO A 251 -21.98 4.88 -8.52
CA PRO A 251 -21.15 4.52 -9.67
C PRO A 251 -20.29 5.69 -10.16
N LEU A 252 -20.86 6.90 -10.19
CA LEU A 252 -20.13 8.10 -10.59
C LEU A 252 -19.07 8.49 -9.55
N ALA A 253 -19.40 8.39 -8.26
CA ALA A 253 -18.47 8.68 -7.18
C ALA A 253 -17.23 7.78 -7.23
N ILE A 254 -17.40 6.46 -7.42
CA ILE A 254 -16.28 5.53 -7.55
C ILE A 254 -15.39 5.90 -8.74
N PHE A 255 -15.99 6.19 -9.90
CA PHE A 255 -15.23 6.62 -11.09
C PHE A 255 -14.41 7.88 -10.80
N VAL A 256 -15.04 8.92 -10.22
CA VAL A 256 -14.36 10.19 -9.89
C VAL A 256 -13.23 9.98 -8.89
N VAL A 257 -13.45 9.19 -7.83
CA VAL A 257 -12.40 8.86 -6.84
C VAL A 257 -11.22 8.19 -7.53
N VAL A 258 -11.45 7.17 -8.37
CA VAL A 258 -10.37 6.46 -9.06
C VAL A 258 -9.59 7.38 -10.00
N VAL A 259 -10.28 8.24 -10.77
CA VAL A 259 -9.64 9.23 -11.64
C VAL A 259 -8.79 10.21 -10.82
N LEU A 260 -9.32 10.74 -9.72
CA LEU A 260 -8.59 11.69 -8.89
C LEU A 260 -7.39 11.06 -8.17
N LEU A 261 -7.53 9.84 -7.68
CA LEU A 261 -6.40 9.08 -7.11
C LEU A 261 -5.32 8.81 -8.16
N PHE A 262 -5.71 8.47 -9.40
CA PHE A 262 -4.76 8.33 -10.50
C PHE A 262 -4.03 9.64 -10.79
N LEU A 263 -4.76 10.76 -10.88
CA LEU A 263 -4.14 12.07 -11.10
C LEU A 263 -3.24 12.49 -9.93
N ALA A 264 -3.53 12.03 -8.71
CA ALA A 264 -2.70 12.26 -7.53
C ALA A 264 -1.48 11.33 -7.43
N THR A 265 -1.39 10.26 -8.25
CA THR A 265 -0.31 9.28 -8.19
C THR A 265 1.10 9.91 -8.23
N PRO A 266 1.41 10.90 -9.10
CA PRO A 266 2.73 11.52 -9.10
C PRO A 266 3.11 12.19 -7.77
N LEU A 267 2.14 12.80 -7.10
CA LEU A 267 2.33 13.41 -5.78
C LEU A 267 2.52 12.33 -4.71
N GLN A 268 1.71 11.27 -4.77
CA GLN A 268 1.78 10.14 -3.84
C GLN A 268 3.13 9.42 -3.92
N THR A 269 3.60 9.09 -5.13
CA THR A 269 4.88 8.42 -5.33
C THR A 269 6.06 9.31 -4.96
N ALA A 270 5.99 10.62 -5.22
CA ALA A 270 7.02 11.58 -4.80
C ALA A 270 7.11 11.67 -3.28
N PHE A 271 5.96 11.71 -2.59
CA PHE A 271 5.91 11.71 -1.12
C PHE A 271 6.49 10.41 -0.55
N SER A 272 6.08 9.25 -1.08
CA SER A 272 6.59 7.93 -0.67
C SER A 272 8.11 7.85 -0.82
N ARG A 273 8.66 8.18 -2.00
CA ARG A 273 10.11 8.20 -2.24
C ARG A 273 10.88 9.10 -1.28
N ARG A 274 10.28 10.21 -0.84
CA ARG A 274 10.91 11.07 0.18
C ARG A 274 11.03 10.38 1.52
N LEU A 275 9.97 9.69 1.97
CA LEU A 275 9.99 8.92 3.22
C LEU A 275 10.99 7.76 3.15
N GLU A 276 11.03 7.05 2.03
CA GLU A 276 11.99 5.98 1.76
C GLU A 276 13.44 6.48 1.78
N SER A 277 13.70 7.63 1.13
CA SER A 277 15.02 8.25 1.16
C SER A 277 15.43 8.68 2.57
N GLU A 278 14.49 9.16 3.39
CA GLU A 278 14.72 9.50 4.80
C GLU A 278 15.08 8.23 5.60
N ALA A 279 14.36 7.11 5.39
CA ALA A 279 14.65 5.85 6.05
C ALA A 279 16.01 5.26 5.62
N ASP A 280 16.36 5.32 4.33
CA ASP A 280 17.68 4.92 3.83
C ASP A 280 18.82 5.74 4.45
N TRP A 281 18.59 7.04 4.57
CA TRP A 281 19.57 7.93 5.19
C TRP A 281 19.76 7.62 6.67
N VAL A 282 18.69 7.40 7.41
CA VAL A 282 18.73 6.95 8.81
C VAL A 282 19.50 5.63 8.93
N ALA A 283 19.21 4.66 8.06
CA ALA A 283 19.90 3.38 8.06
C ALA A 283 21.41 3.53 7.85
N LEU A 284 21.85 4.41 6.95
CA LEU A 284 23.27 4.71 6.74
C LEU A 284 23.92 5.38 7.97
N GLN A 285 23.21 6.34 8.60
CA GLN A 285 23.68 7.01 9.80
C GLN A 285 23.79 6.07 11.02
N THR A 286 22.87 5.11 11.13
CA THR A 286 22.81 4.19 12.28
C THR A 286 23.77 3.01 12.13
N THR A 287 23.89 2.46 10.91
CA THR A 287 24.72 1.27 10.66
C THR A 287 26.18 1.60 10.36
N HIS A 288 26.46 2.73 9.72
CA HIS A 288 27.78 3.09 9.17
C HIS A 288 28.29 2.07 8.14
N GLU A 289 27.36 1.36 7.44
CA GLU A 289 27.66 0.26 6.53
C GLU A 289 27.30 0.57 5.06
N PRO A 290 27.90 1.58 4.40
CA PRO A 290 27.56 1.95 3.03
C PRO A 290 27.88 0.84 2.02
N GLY A 291 28.86 -0.02 2.32
CA GLY A 291 29.20 -1.20 1.50
C GLY A 291 28.10 -2.26 1.53
N ALA A 292 27.57 -2.58 2.71
CA ALA A 292 26.47 -3.52 2.88
C ALA A 292 25.19 -2.97 2.24
N THR A 293 24.93 -1.67 2.36
CA THR A 293 23.79 -0.98 1.71
C THR A 293 23.82 -1.13 0.18
N GLN A 294 24.98 -0.85 -0.44
CA GLN A 294 25.13 -1.04 -1.89
C GLN A 294 24.96 -2.50 -2.31
N ALA A 295 25.53 -3.44 -1.53
CA ALA A 295 25.42 -4.86 -1.82
C ALA A 295 23.97 -5.37 -1.68
N LEU A 296 23.24 -4.87 -0.67
CA LEU A 296 21.82 -5.14 -0.45
C LEU A 296 21.00 -4.76 -1.68
N PHE A 297 21.09 -3.51 -2.16
CA PHE A 297 20.26 -3.05 -3.28
C PHE A 297 20.62 -3.74 -4.60
N ARG A 298 21.89 -4.04 -4.85
CA ARG A 298 22.29 -4.88 -6.01
C ARG A 298 21.70 -6.29 -5.92
N ARG A 299 21.64 -6.87 -4.72
CA ARG A 299 21.07 -8.20 -4.50
C ARG A 299 19.57 -8.21 -4.69
N LEU A 300 18.86 -7.25 -4.11
CA LEU A 300 17.40 -7.09 -4.26
C LEU A 300 17.02 -6.89 -5.73
N SER A 301 17.73 -6.01 -6.45
CA SER A 301 17.51 -5.79 -7.88
C SER A 301 17.60 -7.07 -8.72
N ARG A 302 18.61 -7.91 -8.43
CA ARG A 302 18.78 -9.20 -9.14
C ARG A 302 17.70 -10.21 -8.78
N LEU A 303 17.31 -10.30 -7.52
CA LEU A 303 16.31 -11.26 -7.04
C LEU A 303 14.91 -10.94 -7.56
N ALA A 304 14.57 -9.66 -7.66
CA ALA A 304 13.27 -9.20 -8.11
C ALA A 304 13.24 -8.80 -9.61
N LEU A 305 14.36 -8.95 -10.33
CA LEU A 305 14.53 -8.49 -11.72
C LEU A 305 14.08 -7.04 -11.94
N VAL A 306 14.29 -6.19 -10.93
CA VAL A 306 13.92 -4.77 -10.99
C VAL A 306 14.94 -4.02 -11.84
N GLN A 307 14.45 -3.18 -12.74
CA GLN A 307 15.30 -2.28 -13.53
C GLN A 307 16.00 -1.29 -12.60
N PRO A 308 17.34 -1.24 -12.57
CA PRO A 308 18.06 -0.42 -11.58
C PRO A 308 17.85 1.07 -11.71
N ASP A 309 17.64 1.55 -12.94
CA ASP A 309 17.33 2.95 -13.26
C ASP A 309 16.18 3.02 -14.27
N PRO A 310 14.92 2.98 -13.82
CA PRO A 310 13.76 3.02 -14.70
C PRO A 310 13.57 4.40 -15.32
N PRO A 311 12.88 4.51 -16.47
CA PRO A 311 12.56 5.78 -17.12
C PRO A 311 11.80 6.74 -16.18
N ARG A 312 11.95 8.06 -16.41
CA ARG A 312 11.33 9.10 -15.55
C ARG A 312 9.83 8.94 -15.40
N TRP A 313 9.12 8.57 -16.45
CA TRP A 313 7.67 8.37 -16.39
C TRP A 313 7.27 7.18 -15.52
N THR A 314 8.08 6.10 -15.49
CA THR A 314 7.88 4.95 -14.61
C THR A 314 8.08 5.37 -13.16
N LYS A 315 9.18 6.09 -12.87
CA LYS A 315 9.42 6.65 -11.53
C LYS A 315 8.26 7.53 -11.06
N LEU A 316 7.70 8.34 -11.96
CA LEU A 316 6.63 9.27 -11.63
C LEU A 316 5.30 8.58 -11.30
N LEU A 317 4.97 7.50 -12.00
CA LEU A 317 3.65 6.88 -11.94
C LEU A 317 3.61 5.52 -11.22
N LEU A 318 4.73 4.79 -11.15
CA LEU A 318 4.73 3.39 -10.71
C LEU A 318 5.70 3.10 -9.56
N GLU A 319 6.69 3.97 -9.32
CA GLU A 319 7.72 3.71 -8.31
C GLU A 319 7.43 4.50 -7.02
N ASP A 320 7.11 3.80 -5.96
CA ASP A 320 6.93 4.35 -4.62
C ASP A 320 8.23 4.40 -3.80
N HIS A 321 9.29 3.75 -4.29
CA HIS A 321 10.64 3.77 -3.73
C HIS A 321 11.62 4.51 -4.67
N PRO A 322 12.73 5.07 -4.14
CA PRO A 322 13.84 5.51 -4.96
C PRO A 322 14.39 4.35 -5.80
N SER A 323 14.90 4.65 -6.99
CA SER A 323 15.50 3.61 -7.82
C SER A 323 16.72 2.97 -7.14
N VAL A 324 17.04 1.75 -7.52
CA VAL A 324 18.21 1.03 -7.01
C VAL A 324 19.49 1.85 -7.17
N MET A 325 19.63 2.54 -8.30
CA MET A 325 20.79 3.41 -8.54
C MET A 325 20.82 4.62 -7.60
N GLU A 326 19.68 5.29 -7.37
CA GLU A 326 19.58 6.42 -6.43
C GLU A 326 19.98 5.99 -5.01
N ARG A 327 19.54 4.82 -4.55
CA ARG A 327 19.89 4.26 -3.24
C ARG A 327 21.37 3.89 -3.14
N ILE A 328 21.97 3.33 -4.22
CA ILE A 328 23.41 3.04 -4.29
C ILE A 328 24.23 4.33 -4.28
N GLU A 329 23.83 5.35 -5.04
CA GLU A 329 24.52 6.65 -5.08
C GLU A 329 24.44 7.38 -3.73
N MET A 330 23.31 7.29 -3.02
CA MET A 330 23.20 7.80 -1.64
C MET A 330 24.25 7.16 -0.73
N ALA A 331 24.41 5.84 -0.78
CA ALA A 331 25.41 5.13 0.02
C ALA A 331 26.85 5.48 -0.39
N ARG A 332 27.11 5.75 -1.67
CA ARG A 332 28.42 6.25 -2.16
C ARG A 332 28.72 7.65 -1.65
N ALA A 333 27.75 8.56 -1.78
CA ALA A 333 27.86 9.93 -1.31
C ALA A 333 28.07 10.00 0.20
N TRP A 334 27.40 9.12 0.96
CA TRP A 334 27.60 9.01 2.40
C TRP A 334 29.03 8.57 2.73
N ARG A 335 29.57 7.53 2.07
CA ARG A 335 30.96 7.07 2.26
C ARG A 335 32.01 8.15 1.94
N ALA A 336 31.74 8.99 0.93
CA ALA A 336 32.68 10.05 0.54
C ALA A 336 32.76 11.20 1.55
N ARG A 337 31.76 11.31 2.45
CA ARG A 337 31.66 12.39 3.45
C ARG A 337 32.10 11.95 4.86
N HIS A 338 32.16 10.64 5.10
CA HIS A 338 32.49 10.03 6.38
C HIS A 338 33.62 9.00 6.22
#